data_526962fbe73f2a34a7b4612b338d42c7
#
_entry.id   526962fbe73f2a34a7b4612b338d42c7
#
_cell.length_a   1.000
_cell.length_b   1.000
_cell.length_c   1.000
_cell.angle_alpha   90.00
_cell.angle_beta   90.00
_cell.angle_gamma   90.00
#
_symmetry.space_group_name_H-M   'P 1'
#
loop_
_entity.id
_entity.type
_entity.pdbx_description
1 polymer ?
#
loop_
_entity_poly.entity_id
_entity_poly.type
_entity_poly.pdbx_seq_one_letter_code
_entity_poly.pdbx_strand_id
1 'polypeptide(L)' 'AMAAAWDAARNAARAAAMAAARNAAWAAARNAAWAAAWADAWADAWADAWADARAAARDVQADLLRIVCAEIEQRDAA' A
#
# COMPACT_ATOMS: atom_id res chain seq x y z
N ALA A 1 51.65 14.72 24.06
CA ALA A 1 51.00 15.61 23.09
C ALA A 1 50.41 14.86 21.88
N MET A 2 51.16 13.92 21.30
CA MET A 2 50.67 13.12 20.15
C MET A 2 49.53 12.14 20.52
N ALA A 3 49.59 11.54 21.71
CA ALA A 3 48.57 10.62 22.17
C ALA A 3 47.21 11.31 22.36
N ALA A 4 47.20 12.52 22.92
CA ALA A 4 45.99 13.29 23.12
C ALA A 4 45.35 13.69 21.78
N ALA A 5 46.17 14.08 20.80
CA ALA A 5 45.67 14.43 19.47
C ALA A 5 45.09 13.23 18.75
N TRP A 6 45.68 12.04 18.89
CA TRP A 6 45.17 10.77 18.36
C TRP A 6 43.84 10.40 18.98
N ASP A 7 43.74 10.51 20.31
CA ASP A 7 42.48 10.19 21.02
C ASP A 7 41.37 11.14 20.61
N ALA A 8 41.64 12.44 20.50
CA ALA A 8 40.68 13.40 20.05
C ALA A 8 40.20 13.13 18.62
N ALA A 9 41.12 12.81 17.71
CA ALA A 9 40.79 12.46 16.34
C ALA A 9 39.94 11.19 16.26
N ARG A 10 40.29 10.18 17.07
CA ARG A 10 39.55 8.91 17.13
C ARG A 10 38.17 9.12 17.68
N ASN A 11 38.01 9.91 18.71
CA ASN A 11 36.69 10.22 19.29
C ASN A 11 35.81 11.02 18.33
N ALA A 12 36.39 11.98 17.61
CA ALA A 12 35.67 12.74 16.58
C ALA A 12 35.20 11.82 15.43
N ALA A 13 36.07 10.92 14.99
CA ALA A 13 35.72 9.98 13.93
C ALA A 13 34.59 9.03 14.36
N ARG A 14 34.62 8.54 15.60
CA ARG A 14 33.54 7.72 16.15
C ARG A 14 32.23 8.47 16.23
N ALA A 15 32.26 9.70 16.72
CA ALA A 15 31.05 10.52 16.83
C ALA A 15 30.41 10.77 15.47
N ALA A 16 31.25 11.08 14.46
CA ALA A 16 30.79 11.26 13.10
C ALA A 16 30.20 9.98 12.50
N ALA A 17 30.86 8.85 12.72
CA ALA A 17 30.37 7.55 12.23
C ALA A 17 29.05 7.16 12.89
N MET A 18 28.92 7.38 14.19
CA MET A 18 27.66 7.11 14.90
C MET A 18 26.52 8.01 14.45
N ALA A 19 26.78 9.29 14.22
CA ALA A 19 25.78 10.21 13.69
C ALA A 19 25.32 9.79 12.29
N ALA A 20 26.27 9.43 11.42
CA ALA A 20 25.93 8.94 10.08
C ALA A 20 25.10 7.65 10.12
N ALA A 21 25.49 6.71 11.00
CA ALA A 21 24.74 5.46 11.18
C ALA A 21 23.32 5.71 11.68
N ARG A 22 23.12 6.61 12.64
CA ARG A 22 21.79 6.98 13.12
C ARG A 22 20.93 7.62 12.04
N ASN A 23 21.50 8.52 11.27
CA ASN A 23 20.79 9.19 10.18
C ASN A 23 20.36 8.21 9.10
N ALA A 24 21.24 7.27 8.73
CA ALA A 24 20.93 6.21 7.77
C ALA A 24 19.82 5.29 8.30
N ALA A 25 19.87 4.90 9.58
CA ALA A 25 18.84 4.06 10.19
C ALA A 25 17.50 4.79 10.24
N TRP A 26 17.47 6.07 10.57
CA TRP A 26 16.25 6.89 10.56
C TRP A 26 15.64 6.99 9.17
N ALA A 27 16.45 7.25 8.16
CA ALA A 27 15.98 7.33 6.77
C ALA A 27 15.42 6.00 6.30
N ALA A 28 16.10 4.90 6.59
CA ALA A 28 15.63 3.56 6.24
C ALA A 28 14.30 3.23 6.94
N ALA A 29 14.20 3.55 8.23
CA ALA A 29 12.96 3.31 8.98
C ALA A 29 11.78 4.13 8.43
N ARG A 30 12.02 5.40 8.09
CA ARG A 30 10.98 6.23 7.48
C ARG A 30 10.54 5.71 6.13
N ASN A 31 11.46 5.29 5.29
CA ASN A 31 11.15 4.76 3.97
C ASN A 31 10.37 3.45 4.08
N ALA A 32 10.74 2.57 5.02
CA ALA A 32 10.03 1.33 5.25
C ALA A 32 8.59 1.59 5.75
N ALA A 33 8.42 2.51 6.70
CA ALA A 33 7.10 2.87 7.22
C ALA A 33 6.21 3.48 6.12
N TRP A 34 6.77 4.35 5.30
CA TRP A 34 6.06 4.95 4.17
C TRP A 34 5.63 3.89 3.15
N ALA A 35 6.54 2.99 2.78
CA ALA A 35 6.23 1.91 1.83
C ALA A 35 5.15 0.98 2.36
N ALA A 36 5.18 0.63 3.66
CA ALA A 36 4.16 -0.20 4.28
C ALA A 36 2.80 0.49 4.29
N ALA A 37 2.75 1.77 4.64
CA ALA A 37 1.51 2.55 4.62
C ALA A 37 0.92 2.65 3.22
N TRP A 38 1.75 2.84 2.20
CA TRP A 38 1.33 2.85 0.81
C TRP A 38 0.75 1.51 0.36
N ALA A 39 1.43 0.41 0.70
CA ALA A 39 0.97 -0.92 0.36
C ALA A 39 -0.39 -1.23 0.98
N ASP A 40 -0.59 -0.87 2.25
CA ASP A 40 -1.87 -1.07 2.94
C ASP A 40 -2.99 -0.23 2.32
N ALA A 41 -2.72 1.05 2.03
CA ALA A 41 -3.69 1.93 1.39
C ALA A 41 -4.08 1.43 0.00
N TRP A 42 -3.12 0.93 -0.78
CA TRP A 42 -3.38 0.32 -2.09
C TRP A 42 -4.24 -0.93 -1.98
N ALA A 43 -3.92 -1.81 -1.03
CA ALA A 43 -4.69 -3.04 -0.82
C ALA A 43 -6.14 -2.74 -0.46
N ASP A 44 -6.38 -1.77 0.43
CA ASP A 44 -7.73 -1.37 0.81
C ASP A 44 -8.49 -0.74 -0.37
N ALA A 45 -7.85 0.15 -1.12
CA ALA A 45 -8.47 0.77 -2.29
C ALA A 45 -8.82 -0.27 -3.36
N TRP A 46 -7.96 -1.25 -3.60
CA TRP A 46 -8.22 -2.36 -4.52
C TRP A 46 -9.39 -3.21 -4.07
N ALA A 47 -9.43 -3.56 -2.77
CA ALA A 47 -10.52 -4.36 -2.21
C ALA A 47 -11.87 -3.66 -2.38
N ASP A 48 -11.93 -2.37 -2.09
CA ASP A 48 -13.15 -1.57 -2.25
C ASP A 48 -13.57 -1.48 -3.72
N ALA A 49 -12.64 -1.21 -4.62
CA ALA A 49 -12.91 -1.14 -6.05
C ALA A 49 -13.43 -2.48 -6.60
N TRP A 50 -12.85 -3.60 -6.14
CA TRP A 50 -13.32 -4.94 -6.52
C TRP A 50 -14.72 -5.24 -6.00
N ALA A 51 -15.02 -4.84 -4.76
CA ALA A 51 -16.34 -5.02 -4.19
C ALA A 51 -17.40 -4.24 -4.96
N ASP A 52 -17.12 -3.00 -5.30
CA ASP A 52 -18.02 -2.14 -6.08
C ASP A 52 -18.24 -2.71 -7.49
N ALA A 53 -17.16 -3.15 -8.14
CA ALA A 53 -17.27 -3.74 -9.48
C ALA A 53 -18.09 -5.02 -9.48
N ARG A 54 -17.95 -5.85 -8.44
CA ARG A 54 -18.76 -7.07 -8.29
C ARG A 54 -20.23 -6.76 -8.05
N ALA A 55 -20.53 -5.76 -7.23
CA ALA A 55 -21.90 -5.35 -6.99
C ALA A 55 -22.56 -4.83 -8.26
N ALA A 56 -21.86 -4.00 -9.02
CA ALA A 56 -22.36 -3.50 -10.31
C ALA A 56 -22.60 -4.64 -11.32
N ALA A 57 -21.69 -5.61 -11.38
CA ALA A 57 -21.85 -6.77 -12.27
C ALA A 57 -23.08 -7.61 -11.89
N ARG A 58 -23.31 -7.80 -10.59
CA ARG A 58 -24.51 -8.51 -10.11
C ARG A 58 -25.80 -7.81 -10.50
N ASP A 59 -25.83 -6.49 -10.38
CA ASP A 59 -27.01 -5.69 -10.76
C ASP A 59 -27.31 -5.82 -12.24
N VAL A 60 -26.29 -5.77 -13.10
CA VAL A 60 -26.44 -5.98 -14.54
C VAL A 60 -26.96 -7.38 -14.84
N GLN A 61 -26.43 -8.42 -14.18
CA GLN A 61 -26.88 -9.77 -14.35
C GLN A 61 -28.34 -9.96 -13.92
N ALA A 62 -28.74 -9.35 -12.80
CA ALA A 62 -30.11 -9.41 -12.33
C ALA A 62 -31.07 -8.74 -13.31
N ASP A 63 -30.71 -7.61 -13.89
CA ASP A 63 -31.51 -6.93 -14.89
C ASP A 63 -31.65 -7.76 -16.17
N LEU A 64 -30.55 -8.35 -16.64
CA LEU A 64 -30.59 -9.22 -17.81
C LEU A 64 -31.49 -10.44 -17.59
N LEU A 65 -31.43 -11.06 -16.42
CA LEU A 65 -32.32 -12.17 -16.09
C LEU A 65 -33.78 -11.77 -16.09
N ARG A 66 -34.10 -10.60 -15.57
CA ARG A 66 -35.47 -10.06 -15.59
C ARG A 66 -35.97 -9.86 -17.01
N ILE A 67 -35.16 -9.30 -17.88
CA ILE A 67 -35.52 -9.06 -19.29
C ILE A 67 -35.74 -10.39 -20.00
N VAL A 68 -34.86 -11.36 -19.83
CA VAL A 68 -34.99 -12.69 -20.46
C VAL A 68 -36.23 -13.41 -19.97
N CYS A 69 -36.50 -13.37 -18.66
CA CYS A 69 -37.71 -14.00 -18.11
C CYS A 69 -38.98 -13.35 -18.64
N ALA A 70 -39.00 -12.04 -18.75
CA ALA A 70 -40.15 -11.32 -19.31
C ALA A 70 -40.39 -11.69 -20.78
N GLU A 71 -39.33 -11.83 -21.59
CA GLU A 71 -39.45 -12.27 -22.98
C GLU A 71 -39.97 -13.70 -23.09
N ILE A 72 -39.52 -14.61 -22.24
CA ILE A 72 -40.02 -15.98 -22.23
C ILE A 72 -41.49 -16.04 -21.87
N GLU A 73 -41.89 -15.27 -20.86
CA GLU A 73 -43.33 -15.17 -20.47
C GLU A 73 -44.19 -14.67 -21.60
N GLN A 74 -43.73 -13.65 -22.35
CA GLN A 74 -44.47 -13.13 -23.50
C GLN A 74 -44.58 -14.14 -24.62
N ARG A 75 -43.58 -14.94 -24.88
CA ARG A 75 -43.60 -16.02 -25.88
C ARG A 75 -44.59 -17.11 -25.51
N ASP A 76 -44.58 -17.47 -24.23
CA ASP A 76 -45.50 -18.52 -23.74
C ASP A 76 -46.95 -18.06 -23.75
N ALA A 77 -47.22 -16.77 -23.57
CA ALA A 77 -48.54 -16.19 -23.60
C ALA A 77 -49.11 -16.07 -25.02
N ALA A 78 -48.23 -15.98 -26.00
CA ALA A 78 -48.65 -15.87 -27.40
C ALA A 78 -49.03 -17.25 -27.96
#